data_9112fe372050eb9f31002594cb968478
#
_entry.id   9112fe372050eb9f31002594cb968478
#
_cell.length_a   1.000
_cell.length_b   1.000
_cell.length_c   1.000
_cell.angle_alpha   90.00
_cell.angle_beta   90.00
_cell.angle_gamma   90.00
#
_symmetry.space_group_name_H-M   'P 1'
#
loop_
_entity.id
_entity.type
_entity.pdbx_description
1 polymer ?
#
loop_
_entity_poly.entity_id
_entity_poly.type
_entity_poly.pdbx_seq_one_letter_code
_entity_poly.pdbx_strand_id
1 'polypeptide(L)'
;GWLLAVPVLYVGINFLVMAVMQLIRWLAELFIYGYQANDFGSFTMWCTPVVQLARRLTDPQGVVAEYVGYPIVSADVNPLENGGWQALGVYAAVAVAILALACLLCIRRRSELSGDVAAFPWMRPVLRYGVGCIGGLALGMILYSVTFGLARSNDIRAYLPGMLLCVVLMTLVCSFGMSMLLGKSLKIFRRTWKGTVLLAALLAAVCVCVRMDVAGVERRVPKADEIESVTAQCRNIQPFTATSGDTETIEAIRAIHRAILEQAEDGDVDLDGTPLIEDGQYIWIRLKYTLTDGSTLERGYNVPVRRASALYTAINRMMSTPLARQELVISGTADADSAPLGGSIYSVDTGDVRNLTAVEAQMLYQAAQQDVAQGRVISDILSDTGYSPLQVDITGNDWDCVLNLDNFTDDAHTLELVNRFLSGGDGESGE
;
A
#
# COMPACT_ATOMS: atom_id res chain seq x y z
N GLY A 1 38.14 -9.08 -18.64
CA GLY A 1 37.67 -8.23 -17.51
C GLY A 1 36.53 -7.31 -17.90
N TRP A 2 36.58 -6.64 -19.05
CA TRP A 2 35.58 -5.63 -19.48
C TRP A 2 34.21 -6.24 -19.81
N LEU A 3 34.15 -7.44 -20.37
CA LEU A 3 32.89 -8.14 -20.69
C LEU A 3 32.01 -8.45 -19.48
N LEU A 4 32.60 -8.63 -18.31
CA LEU A 4 31.87 -8.86 -17.05
C LEU A 4 31.60 -7.54 -16.30
N ALA A 5 32.45 -6.53 -16.47
CA ALA A 5 32.30 -5.26 -15.75
C ALA A 5 31.06 -4.46 -16.21
N VAL A 6 30.72 -4.50 -17.50
CA VAL A 6 29.57 -3.77 -18.05
C VAL A 6 28.23 -4.31 -17.53
N PRO A 7 27.93 -5.62 -17.57
CA PRO A 7 26.71 -6.17 -16.99
C PRO A 7 26.60 -5.91 -15.48
N VAL A 8 27.69 -6.08 -14.73
CA VAL A 8 27.71 -5.83 -13.27
C VAL A 8 27.41 -4.36 -12.98
N LEU A 9 28.02 -3.43 -13.73
CA LEU A 9 27.74 -2.01 -13.57
C LEU A 9 26.29 -1.66 -13.91
N TYR A 10 25.74 -2.25 -14.99
CA TYR A 10 24.35 -2.04 -15.39
C TYR A 10 23.37 -2.54 -14.33
N VAL A 11 23.57 -3.74 -13.81
CA VAL A 11 22.77 -4.29 -12.69
C VAL A 11 22.92 -3.41 -11.46
N GLY A 12 24.14 -2.99 -11.12
CA GLY A 12 24.39 -2.08 -9.99
C GLY A 12 23.66 -0.74 -10.10
N ILE A 13 23.62 -0.15 -11.30
CA ILE A 13 22.86 1.10 -11.54
C ILE A 13 21.34 0.87 -11.37
N ASN A 14 20.81 -0.26 -11.87
CA ASN A 14 19.38 -0.57 -11.67
C ASN A 14 19.03 -0.72 -10.18
N PHE A 15 19.87 -1.43 -9.41
CA PHE A 15 19.68 -1.55 -7.95
C PHE A 15 19.79 -0.19 -7.26
N LEU A 16 20.71 0.67 -7.69
CA LEU A 16 20.84 2.03 -7.14
C LEU A 16 19.57 2.86 -7.40
N VAL A 17 19.04 2.83 -8.63
CA VAL A 17 17.80 3.53 -8.96
C VAL A 17 16.65 3.01 -8.13
N MET A 18 16.51 1.67 -7.99
CA MET A 18 15.49 1.06 -7.16
C MET A 18 15.64 1.48 -5.69
N ALA A 19 16.85 1.48 -5.15
CA ALA A 19 17.11 1.89 -3.77
C ALA A 19 16.76 3.37 -3.53
N VAL A 20 17.07 4.26 -4.49
CA VAL A 20 16.69 5.68 -4.42
C VAL A 20 15.17 5.86 -4.46
N MET A 21 14.48 5.14 -5.34
CA MET A 21 13.02 5.20 -5.42
C MET A 21 12.36 4.64 -4.15
N GLN A 22 12.86 3.54 -3.61
CA GLN A 22 12.38 3.00 -2.33
C GLN A 22 12.65 3.96 -1.16
N LEU A 23 13.77 4.66 -1.18
CA LEU A 23 14.06 5.69 -0.19
C LEU A 23 13.04 6.85 -0.28
N ILE A 24 12.75 7.34 -1.48
CA ILE A 24 11.75 8.41 -1.69
C ILE A 24 10.37 7.95 -1.21
N ARG A 25 9.97 6.73 -1.58
CA ARG A 25 8.73 6.12 -1.13
C ARG A 25 8.67 6.04 0.40
N TRP A 26 9.67 5.47 1.02
CA TRP A 26 9.74 5.33 2.46
C TRP A 26 9.72 6.68 3.17
N LEU A 27 10.43 7.69 2.64
CA LEU A 27 10.37 9.05 3.17
C LEU A 27 8.97 9.67 3.03
N ALA A 28 8.29 9.46 1.90
CA ALA A 28 6.94 9.97 1.71
C ALA A 28 5.95 9.33 2.69
N GLU A 29 6.00 8.00 2.88
CA GLU A 29 5.18 7.28 3.86
C GLU A 29 5.48 7.71 5.31
N LEU A 30 6.73 8.06 5.59
CA LEU A 30 7.17 8.49 6.91
C LEU A 30 6.76 9.93 7.24
N PHE A 31 6.84 10.83 6.25
CA PHE A 31 6.60 12.26 6.44
C PHE A 31 5.13 12.66 6.29
N ILE A 32 4.38 11.96 5.44
CA ILE A 32 2.99 12.31 5.10
C ILE A 32 2.07 11.31 5.78
N TYR A 33 1.28 11.78 6.76
CA TYR A 33 0.36 10.94 7.50
C TYR A 33 -0.69 10.30 6.59
N GLY A 34 -0.82 8.99 6.71
CA GLY A 34 -1.76 8.20 5.90
C GLY A 34 -1.39 8.03 4.43
N TYR A 35 -0.21 8.51 3.98
CA TYR A 35 0.23 8.30 2.61
C TYR A 35 0.59 6.84 2.36
N GLN A 36 0.03 6.27 1.30
CA GLN A 36 0.43 4.95 0.79
C GLN A 36 0.90 5.08 -0.65
N ALA A 37 2.12 4.62 -0.90
CA ALA A 37 2.80 4.79 -2.18
C ALA A 37 2.61 3.60 -3.12
N ASN A 38 1.40 3.01 -3.19
CA ASN A 38 1.16 1.87 -4.09
C ASN A 38 1.36 2.22 -5.56
N ASP A 39 0.93 3.42 -5.97
CA ASP A 39 1.15 3.91 -7.34
C ASP A 39 2.62 4.16 -7.68
N PHE A 40 3.46 4.40 -6.67
CA PHE A 40 4.89 4.55 -6.85
C PHE A 40 5.60 3.24 -7.24
N GLY A 41 4.96 2.10 -6.94
CA GLY A 41 5.47 0.76 -7.29
C GLY A 41 5.57 0.55 -8.80
N SER A 42 4.55 0.95 -9.55
CA SER A 42 4.53 0.84 -11.01
C SER A 42 5.60 1.72 -11.67
N PHE A 43 5.73 2.98 -11.24
CA PHE A 43 6.76 3.89 -11.72
C PHE A 43 8.19 3.39 -11.41
N THR A 44 8.41 2.88 -10.19
CA THR A 44 9.70 2.31 -9.79
C THR A 44 10.08 1.12 -10.68
N MET A 45 9.11 0.27 -11.01
CA MET A 45 9.34 -0.86 -11.92
C MET A 45 9.72 -0.42 -13.33
N TRP A 46 9.07 0.62 -13.87
CA TRP A 46 9.45 1.17 -15.18
C TRP A 46 10.86 1.76 -15.18
N CYS A 47 11.30 2.34 -14.07
CA CYS A 47 12.66 2.86 -13.90
C CYS A 47 13.74 1.77 -13.72
N THR A 48 13.34 0.50 -13.49
CA THR A 48 14.25 -0.64 -13.29
C THR A 48 14.03 -1.74 -14.31
N PRO A 49 14.55 -1.61 -15.56
CA PRO A 49 14.26 -2.52 -16.68
C PRO A 49 14.53 -4.00 -16.39
N VAL A 50 15.59 -4.29 -15.62
CA VAL A 50 15.94 -5.69 -15.27
C VAL A 50 14.85 -6.31 -14.39
N VAL A 51 14.37 -5.57 -13.37
CA VAL A 51 13.32 -6.05 -12.45
C VAL A 51 12.00 -6.19 -13.19
N GLN A 52 11.66 -5.21 -14.03
CA GLN A 52 10.43 -5.22 -14.83
C GLN A 52 10.41 -6.39 -15.82
N LEU A 53 11.49 -6.61 -16.55
CA LEU A 53 11.60 -7.74 -17.49
C LEU A 53 11.60 -9.08 -16.76
N ALA A 54 12.35 -9.21 -15.66
CA ALA A 54 12.35 -10.42 -14.85
C ALA A 54 10.92 -10.75 -14.38
N ARG A 55 10.22 -9.78 -13.81
CA ARG A 55 8.83 -9.97 -13.33
C ARG A 55 7.89 -10.38 -14.47
N ARG A 56 7.95 -9.71 -15.61
CA ARG A 56 7.08 -10.03 -16.76
C ARG A 56 7.42 -11.37 -17.44
N LEU A 57 8.65 -11.88 -17.27
CA LEU A 57 9.05 -13.17 -17.79
C LEU A 57 8.81 -14.32 -16.81
N THR A 58 8.85 -14.04 -15.48
CA THR A 58 8.66 -15.05 -14.43
C THR A 58 7.24 -15.13 -13.91
N ASP A 59 6.50 -14.02 -14.01
CA ASP A 59 5.11 -13.93 -13.61
C ASP A 59 4.26 -13.62 -14.85
N PRO A 60 3.74 -14.66 -15.53
CA PRO A 60 2.96 -14.52 -16.76
C PRO A 60 1.66 -13.75 -16.56
N GLN A 61 1.31 -13.45 -15.33
CA GLN A 61 0.04 -12.79 -14.99
C GLN A 61 0.26 -11.49 -14.26
N GLY A 62 0.12 -10.41 -14.93
CA GLY A 62 -0.04 -9.10 -14.29
C GLY A 62 -1.37 -8.91 -13.55
N VAL A 63 -2.09 -9.99 -13.26
CA VAL A 63 -3.31 -10.02 -12.46
C VAL A 63 -3.10 -11.07 -11.37
N VAL A 64 -2.36 -10.71 -10.33
CA VAL A 64 -2.56 -11.37 -9.05
C VAL A 64 -3.92 -10.85 -8.57
N ALA A 65 -4.96 -11.62 -8.77
CA ALA A 65 -6.14 -11.51 -7.93
C ALA A 65 -5.65 -11.84 -6.52
N GLU A 66 -5.42 -10.83 -5.72
CA GLU A 66 -5.03 -10.94 -4.32
C GLU A 66 -6.27 -11.36 -3.54
N TYR A 67 -6.63 -12.63 -3.69
CA TYR A 67 -7.68 -13.24 -2.92
C TYR A 67 -7.04 -13.95 -1.73
N VAL A 68 -7.23 -13.39 -0.55
CA VAL A 68 -6.89 -14.01 0.75
C VAL A 68 -5.48 -14.63 0.80
N GLY A 69 -4.44 -13.89 0.39
CA GLY A 69 -3.05 -14.30 0.63
C GLY A 69 -2.52 -15.48 -0.19
N TYR A 70 -3.29 -16.02 -1.13
CA TYR A 70 -2.85 -17.07 -2.04
C TYR A 70 -2.92 -16.63 -3.50
N PRO A 71 -1.81 -16.70 -4.26
CA PRO A 71 -1.82 -16.39 -5.68
C PRO A 71 -2.56 -17.48 -6.45
N ILE A 72 -3.69 -17.15 -7.07
CA ILE A 72 -4.32 -18.04 -8.06
C ILE A 72 -3.56 -17.85 -9.37
N VAL A 73 -2.79 -18.85 -9.75
CA VAL A 73 -2.06 -18.90 -11.01
C VAL A 73 -2.99 -19.46 -12.08
N SER A 74 -3.57 -18.61 -12.91
CA SER A 74 -4.23 -19.06 -14.14
C SER A 74 -3.17 -19.33 -15.21
N ALA A 75 -3.13 -20.56 -15.74
CA ALA A 75 -1.94 -21.13 -16.39
C ALA A 75 -1.68 -20.75 -17.86
N ASP A 76 -2.47 -19.91 -18.52
CA ASP A 76 -2.49 -19.84 -19.98
C ASP A 76 -2.23 -18.45 -20.63
N VAL A 77 -1.58 -17.51 -19.95
CA VAL A 77 -1.32 -16.20 -20.57
C VAL A 77 0.13 -16.06 -20.97
N ASN A 78 0.38 -15.90 -22.28
CA ASN A 78 1.70 -15.64 -22.81
C ASN A 78 2.21 -14.26 -22.28
N PRO A 79 3.30 -14.24 -21.48
CA PRO A 79 3.78 -13.00 -20.85
C PRO A 79 4.20 -11.92 -21.86
N LEU A 80 4.48 -12.29 -23.09
CA LEU A 80 4.84 -11.37 -24.17
C LEU A 80 3.61 -10.68 -24.78
N GLU A 81 2.43 -11.30 -24.72
CA GLU A 81 1.18 -10.73 -25.24
C GLU A 81 0.61 -9.67 -24.30
N ASN A 82 0.82 -9.80 -22.99
CA ASN A 82 0.37 -8.81 -21.99
C ASN A 82 1.29 -7.57 -21.88
N GLY A 83 1.58 -6.94 -23.01
CA GLY A 83 2.38 -5.71 -23.04
C GLY A 83 3.88 -5.92 -22.86
N GLY A 84 4.37 -7.17 -22.84
CA GLY A 84 5.79 -7.50 -22.79
C GLY A 84 6.54 -7.00 -24.01
N TRP A 85 5.97 -7.12 -25.21
CA TRP A 85 6.54 -6.58 -26.44
C TRP A 85 6.63 -5.05 -26.45
N GLN A 86 5.61 -4.36 -25.88
CA GLN A 86 5.62 -2.91 -25.76
C GLN A 86 6.74 -2.45 -24.81
N ALA A 87 6.85 -3.10 -23.63
CA ALA A 87 7.92 -2.82 -22.68
C ALA A 87 9.30 -3.06 -23.30
N LEU A 88 9.49 -4.17 -23.99
CA LEU A 88 10.74 -4.49 -24.69
C LEU A 88 11.08 -3.43 -25.74
N GLY A 89 10.09 -2.99 -26.55
CA GLY A 89 10.25 -1.94 -27.54
C GLY A 89 10.66 -0.60 -26.93
N VAL A 90 10.01 -0.18 -25.84
CA VAL A 90 10.36 1.05 -25.10
C VAL A 90 11.78 0.96 -24.54
N TYR A 91 12.16 -0.14 -23.90
CA TYR A 91 13.51 -0.31 -23.36
C TYR A 91 14.57 -0.37 -24.45
N ALA A 92 14.27 -1.00 -25.59
CA ALA A 92 15.18 -1.01 -26.74
C ALA A 92 15.41 0.40 -27.29
N ALA A 93 14.34 1.20 -27.44
CA ALA A 93 14.45 2.58 -27.89
C ALA A 93 15.26 3.44 -26.90
N VAL A 94 15.01 3.32 -25.61
CA VAL A 94 15.78 4.02 -24.56
C VAL A 94 17.24 3.55 -24.57
N ALA A 95 17.51 2.27 -24.72
CA ALA A 95 18.88 1.74 -24.79
C ALA A 95 19.65 2.32 -25.98
N VAL A 96 19.02 2.41 -27.17
CA VAL A 96 19.62 3.03 -28.37
C VAL A 96 19.89 4.51 -28.11
N ALA A 97 18.97 5.24 -27.50
CA ALA A 97 19.16 6.65 -27.18
C ALA A 97 20.31 6.87 -26.18
N ILE A 98 20.40 6.03 -25.14
CA ILE A 98 21.51 6.07 -24.17
C ILE A 98 22.84 5.72 -24.85
N LEU A 99 22.87 4.72 -25.72
CA LEU A 99 24.06 4.34 -26.47
C LEU A 99 24.54 5.46 -27.38
N ALA A 100 23.62 6.10 -28.12
CA ALA A 100 23.94 7.27 -28.95
C ALA A 100 24.51 8.43 -28.13
N LEU A 101 23.87 8.73 -26.98
CA LEU A 101 24.36 9.74 -26.04
C LEU A 101 25.75 9.37 -25.49
N ALA A 102 25.97 8.13 -25.10
CA ALA A 102 27.25 7.64 -24.62
C ALA A 102 28.35 7.77 -25.67
N CYS A 103 28.06 7.43 -26.93
CA CYS A 103 28.99 7.61 -28.07
C CYS A 103 29.31 9.10 -28.26
N LEU A 104 28.32 10.00 -28.25
CA LEU A 104 28.52 11.44 -28.36
C LEU A 104 29.39 12.00 -27.23
N LEU A 105 29.13 11.56 -26.00
CA LEU A 105 29.93 11.96 -24.85
C LEU A 105 31.34 11.39 -24.91
N CYS A 106 31.53 10.16 -25.41
CA CYS A 106 32.83 9.55 -25.58
C CYS A 106 33.70 10.29 -26.62
N ILE A 107 33.11 10.71 -27.73
CA ILE A 107 33.76 11.52 -28.76
C ILE A 107 34.18 12.89 -28.23
N ARG A 108 33.37 13.47 -27.34
CA ARG A 108 33.64 14.79 -26.72
C ARG A 108 34.57 14.72 -25.51
N ARG A 109 34.93 13.52 -25.05
CA ARG A 109 35.81 13.33 -23.89
C ARG A 109 37.26 13.69 -24.24
N ARG A 110 37.88 14.56 -23.46
CA ARG A 110 39.33 14.86 -23.58
C ARG A 110 40.12 13.70 -22.95
N SER A 111 41.10 13.18 -23.68
CA SER A 111 41.95 12.05 -23.25
C SER A 111 42.80 12.37 -21.99
N GLU A 112 43.04 13.66 -21.74
CA GLU A 112 43.82 14.16 -20.60
C GLU A 112 43.13 13.92 -19.22
N LEU A 113 41.83 13.62 -19.20
CA LEU A 113 41.06 13.33 -17.98
C LEU A 113 41.03 11.83 -17.63
N SER A 114 41.87 11.04 -18.26
CA SER A 114 42.04 9.61 -17.95
C SER A 114 42.67 9.47 -16.55
N GLY A 115 41.87 9.01 -15.60
CA GLY A 115 42.27 8.84 -14.19
C GLY A 115 41.56 9.76 -13.18
N ASP A 116 40.76 10.72 -13.66
CA ASP A 116 39.86 11.48 -12.79
C ASP A 116 38.53 10.74 -12.51
N VAL A 117 38.04 10.89 -11.28
CA VAL A 117 36.77 10.30 -10.83
C VAL A 117 35.58 10.81 -11.65
N ALA A 118 35.64 12.09 -12.10
CA ALA A 118 34.60 12.69 -12.93
C ALA A 118 35.16 13.04 -14.32
N ALA A 119 34.61 12.38 -15.33
CA ALA A 119 35.02 12.55 -16.74
C ALA A 119 34.73 13.97 -17.27
N PHE A 120 33.73 14.66 -16.73
CA PHE A 120 33.36 16.01 -17.12
C PHE A 120 33.29 16.93 -15.90
N PRO A 121 33.74 18.21 -16.02
CA PRO A 121 33.72 19.17 -14.91
C PRO A 121 32.32 19.40 -14.30
N TRP A 122 31.26 19.34 -15.14
CA TRP A 122 29.86 19.53 -14.68
C TRP A 122 29.36 18.34 -13.83
N MET A 123 29.94 17.15 -13.95
CA MET A 123 29.58 15.99 -13.13
C MET A 123 30.03 16.16 -11.67
N ARG A 124 31.09 16.93 -11.40
CA ARG A 124 31.60 17.11 -10.04
C ARG A 124 30.57 17.70 -9.07
N PRO A 125 29.86 18.82 -9.42
CA PRO A 125 28.79 19.31 -8.54
C PRO A 125 27.60 18.36 -8.47
N VAL A 126 27.21 17.70 -9.57
CA VAL A 126 26.10 16.74 -9.57
C VAL A 126 26.38 15.58 -8.62
N LEU A 127 27.55 14.94 -8.73
CA LEU A 127 27.95 13.86 -7.83
C LEU A 127 28.03 14.32 -6.37
N ARG A 128 28.61 15.48 -6.13
CA ARG A 128 28.75 16.03 -4.77
C ARG A 128 27.41 16.29 -4.11
N TYR A 129 26.53 17.04 -4.77
CA TYR A 129 25.22 17.41 -4.22
C TYR A 129 24.23 16.26 -4.25
N GLY A 130 24.28 15.39 -5.27
CA GLY A 130 23.46 14.18 -5.37
C GLY A 130 23.78 13.19 -4.25
N VAL A 131 25.05 12.87 -4.04
CA VAL A 131 25.47 12.01 -2.94
C VAL A 131 25.20 12.65 -1.58
N GLY A 132 25.39 13.97 -1.47
CA GLY A 132 25.05 14.73 -0.26
C GLY A 132 23.56 14.67 0.07
N CYS A 133 22.68 14.81 -0.93
CA CYS A 133 21.24 14.77 -0.76
C CYS A 133 20.76 13.33 -0.41
N ILE A 134 21.05 12.37 -1.29
CA ILE A 134 20.57 10.99 -1.14
C ILE A 134 21.21 10.33 0.09
N GLY A 135 22.54 10.47 0.23
CA GLY A 135 23.27 9.92 1.38
C GLY A 135 22.88 10.60 2.69
N GLY A 136 22.66 11.91 2.66
CA GLY A 136 22.21 12.68 3.82
C GLY A 136 20.86 12.24 4.32
N LEU A 137 19.90 12.07 3.41
CA LEU A 137 18.56 11.55 3.74
C LEU A 137 18.63 10.10 4.20
N ALA A 138 19.24 9.20 3.43
CA ALA A 138 19.28 7.77 3.74
C ALA A 138 20.01 7.50 5.06
N LEU A 139 21.28 7.95 5.19
CA LEU A 139 22.07 7.72 6.38
C LEU A 139 21.59 8.56 7.58
N GLY A 140 21.00 9.74 7.33
CA GLY A 140 20.38 10.56 8.36
C GLY A 140 19.19 9.86 8.99
N MET A 141 18.35 9.22 8.19
CA MET A 141 17.20 8.44 8.69
C MET A 141 17.63 7.14 9.37
N ILE A 142 18.67 6.46 8.87
CA ILE A 142 19.24 5.30 9.56
C ILE A 142 19.81 5.72 10.92
N LEU A 143 20.57 6.81 10.97
CA LEU A 143 21.12 7.33 12.22
C LEU A 143 20.00 7.71 13.19
N TYR A 144 18.94 8.37 12.71
CA TYR A 144 17.76 8.70 13.50
C TYR A 144 17.10 7.44 14.07
N SER A 145 16.85 6.42 13.24
CA SER A 145 16.23 5.15 13.67
C SER A 145 17.07 4.44 14.73
N VAL A 146 18.40 4.43 14.60
CA VAL A 146 19.30 3.81 15.57
C VAL A 146 19.38 4.61 16.88
N THR A 147 19.38 5.95 16.82
CA THR A 147 19.57 6.78 18.01
C THR A 147 18.28 7.06 18.77
N PHE A 148 17.18 7.23 18.08
CA PHE A 148 15.89 7.64 18.64
C PHE A 148 14.78 6.62 18.47
N GLY A 149 14.79 5.82 17.40
CA GLY A 149 13.75 4.85 17.07
C GLY A 149 13.79 3.58 17.92
N LEU A 150 14.96 3.19 18.45
CA LEU A 150 15.08 2.06 19.40
C LEU A 150 14.68 2.44 20.83
N ALA A 151 14.60 3.72 21.15
CA ALA A 151 14.34 4.20 22.50
C ALA A 151 12.89 4.65 22.71
N ARG A 152 12.14 4.88 21.66
CA ARG A 152 10.77 5.38 21.77
C ARG A 152 10.03 5.21 20.43
N SER A 153 8.82 4.76 20.56
CA SER A 153 7.79 4.63 19.53
C SER A 153 7.88 5.55 18.31
N ASN A 154 7.31 5.08 17.24
CA ASN A 154 7.26 5.62 15.88
C ASN A 154 6.70 7.06 15.72
N ASP A 155 6.60 7.85 16.77
CA ASP A 155 6.17 9.24 16.67
C ASP A 155 7.28 10.16 16.17
N ILE A 156 7.51 10.11 14.87
CA ILE A 156 8.38 11.06 14.15
C ILE A 156 7.90 12.49 14.35
N ARG A 157 6.62 12.70 14.64
CA ARG A 157 6.05 14.02 14.89
C ARG A 157 6.66 14.66 16.14
N ALA A 158 6.87 13.90 17.21
CA ALA A 158 7.43 14.41 18.44
C ALA A 158 8.93 14.71 18.37
N TYR A 159 9.68 14.07 17.43
CA TYR A 159 11.13 14.15 17.36
C TYR A 159 11.68 14.82 16.11
N LEU A 160 10.91 15.67 15.46
CA LEU A 160 11.37 16.43 14.29
C LEU A 160 12.76 17.09 14.48
N PRO A 161 13.09 17.73 15.62
CA PRO A 161 14.40 18.31 15.80
C PRO A 161 15.54 17.28 15.77
N GLY A 162 15.36 16.11 16.37
CA GLY A 162 16.35 15.02 16.35
C GLY A 162 16.56 14.47 14.95
N MET A 163 15.47 14.28 14.20
CA MET A 163 15.53 13.84 12.81
C MET A 163 16.25 14.87 11.92
N LEU A 164 15.91 16.15 12.04
CA LEU A 164 16.59 17.23 11.31
C LEU A 164 18.08 17.28 11.63
N LEU A 165 18.44 17.11 12.90
CA LEU A 165 19.85 17.05 13.33
C LEU A 165 20.59 15.91 12.63
N CYS A 166 20.01 14.70 12.61
CA CYS A 166 20.60 13.53 11.96
C CYS A 166 20.76 13.74 10.44
N VAL A 167 19.72 14.23 9.77
CA VAL A 167 19.74 14.50 8.32
C VAL A 167 20.78 15.58 7.98
N VAL A 168 20.81 16.69 8.70
CA VAL A 168 21.79 17.77 8.50
C VAL A 168 23.21 17.24 8.71
N LEU A 169 23.46 16.53 9.81
CA LEU A 169 24.76 15.96 10.12
C LEU A 169 25.26 15.03 9.00
N MET A 170 24.42 14.09 8.58
CA MET A 170 24.81 13.13 7.54
C MET A 170 24.91 13.77 6.16
N THR A 171 24.13 14.79 5.85
CA THR A 171 24.27 15.59 4.62
C THR A 171 25.64 16.27 4.58
N LEU A 172 26.09 16.85 5.69
CA LEU A 172 27.41 17.43 5.81
C LEU A 172 28.51 16.37 5.61
N VAL A 173 28.40 15.24 6.29
CA VAL A 173 29.37 14.13 6.20
C VAL A 173 29.47 13.61 4.76
N CYS A 174 28.35 13.27 4.12
CA CYS A 174 28.30 12.74 2.75
C CYS A 174 28.82 13.75 1.72
N SER A 175 28.40 15.02 1.81
CA SER A 175 28.86 16.06 0.87
C SER A 175 30.34 16.37 1.01
N PHE A 176 30.87 16.41 2.24
CA PHE A 176 32.31 16.60 2.46
C PHE A 176 33.10 15.38 2.03
N GLY A 177 32.66 14.18 2.39
CA GLY A 177 33.29 12.93 1.97
C GLY A 177 33.40 12.84 0.45
N MET A 178 32.31 13.11 -0.28
CA MET A 178 32.31 13.15 -1.74
C MET A 178 33.21 14.25 -2.31
N SER A 179 33.25 15.42 -1.66
CA SER A 179 34.12 16.52 -2.08
C SER A 179 35.60 16.15 -1.93
N MET A 180 35.95 15.44 -0.84
CA MET A 180 37.30 14.94 -0.61
C MET A 180 37.71 13.89 -1.64
N LEU A 181 36.81 12.97 -1.98
CA LEU A 181 37.05 11.96 -3.01
C LEU A 181 37.27 12.61 -4.40
N LEU A 182 36.41 13.56 -4.78
CA LEU A 182 36.51 14.25 -6.06
C LEU A 182 37.77 15.14 -6.18
N GLY A 183 38.18 15.73 -5.11
CA GLY A 183 39.31 16.65 -5.08
C GLY A 183 40.66 16.04 -4.65
N LYS A 184 40.66 14.76 -4.27
CA LYS A 184 41.83 14.03 -3.81
C LYS A 184 42.63 14.80 -2.73
N SER A 185 41.93 15.64 -1.92
CA SER A 185 42.55 16.51 -0.91
C SER A 185 41.62 16.80 0.25
N LEU A 186 42.13 16.76 1.46
CA LEU A 186 41.40 17.11 2.68
C LEU A 186 41.20 18.63 2.85
N LYS A 187 41.97 19.46 2.12
CA LYS A 187 41.92 20.94 2.24
C LYS A 187 40.74 21.57 1.50
N ILE A 188 39.93 20.79 0.79
CA ILE A 188 38.76 21.26 -0.01
C ILE A 188 37.66 21.83 0.87
N PHE A 189 37.57 21.46 2.13
CA PHE A 189 36.58 21.92 3.10
C PHE A 189 36.34 23.44 3.02
N ARG A 190 37.43 24.22 3.06
CA ARG A 190 37.36 25.70 3.08
C ARG A 190 36.74 26.31 1.82
N ARG A 191 36.78 25.59 0.69
CA ARG A 191 36.25 26.08 -0.59
C ARG A 191 34.80 25.64 -0.80
N THR A 192 34.38 24.54 -0.18
CA THR A 192 33.10 23.84 -0.49
C THR A 192 32.04 23.98 0.59
N TRP A 193 32.40 24.48 1.79
CA TRP A 193 31.52 24.51 2.95
C TRP A 193 30.20 25.29 2.71
N LYS A 194 30.25 26.44 1.99
CA LYS A 194 29.08 27.28 1.71
C LYS A 194 27.99 26.52 0.96
N GLY A 195 28.37 25.79 -0.11
CA GLY A 195 27.40 25.00 -0.88
C GLY A 195 26.87 23.79 -0.13
N THR A 196 27.70 23.17 0.73
CA THR A 196 27.27 22.05 1.56
C THR A 196 26.29 22.49 2.64
N VAL A 197 26.56 23.62 3.31
CA VAL A 197 25.64 24.19 4.30
C VAL A 197 24.33 24.62 3.66
N LEU A 198 24.38 25.23 2.46
CA LEU A 198 23.19 25.59 1.71
C LEU A 198 22.35 24.33 1.37
N LEU A 199 22.98 23.23 0.94
CA LEU A 199 22.29 21.98 0.66
C LEU A 199 21.61 21.44 1.91
N ALA A 200 22.35 21.40 3.05
CA ALA A 200 21.81 20.91 4.32
C ALA A 200 20.62 21.77 4.80
N ALA A 201 20.73 23.11 4.67
CA ALA A 201 19.65 24.01 5.01
C ALA A 201 18.42 23.84 4.08
N LEU A 202 18.64 23.61 2.78
CA LEU A 202 17.57 23.34 1.82
C LEU A 202 16.85 22.03 2.16
N LEU A 203 17.58 20.96 2.44
CA LEU A 203 16.99 19.67 2.83
C LEU A 203 16.20 19.79 4.15
N ALA A 204 16.76 20.48 5.14
CA ALA A 204 16.05 20.74 6.39
C ALA A 204 14.76 21.53 6.14
N ALA A 205 14.80 22.57 5.30
CA ALA A 205 13.62 23.34 4.93
C ALA A 205 12.57 22.48 4.22
N VAL A 206 12.97 21.62 3.27
CA VAL A 206 12.07 20.68 2.60
C VAL A 206 11.41 19.73 3.61
N CYS A 207 12.20 19.13 4.52
CA CYS A 207 11.66 18.27 5.57
C CYS A 207 10.65 18.99 6.47
N VAL A 208 10.94 20.24 6.84
CA VAL A 208 10.00 21.07 7.62
C VAL A 208 8.72 21.39 6.82
N CYS A 209 8.85 21.79 5.54
CA CYS A 209 7.71 22.11 4.69
C CYS A 209 6.78 20.91 4.49
N VAL A 210 7.35 19.71 4.24
CA VAL A 210 6.58 18.47 4.10
C VAL A 210 5.90 18.16 5.44
N ARG A 211 6.62 18.29 6.55
CA ARG A 211 6.09 17.99 7.89
C ARG A 211 4.97 18.96 8.33
N MET A 212 5.04 20.21 7.92
CA MET A 212 3.99 21.21 8.19
C MET A 212 2.81 21.12 7.22
N ASP A 213 2.84 20.14 6.33
CA ASP A 213 1.83 19.96 5.27
C ASP A 213 1.50 21.29 4.53
N VAL A 214 2.55 22.03 4.16
CA VAL A 214 2.38 23.32 3.46
C VAL A 214 1.60 23.18 2.16
N ALA A 215 1.66 22.02 1.53
CA ALA A 215 0.93 21.68 0.31
C ALA A 215 -0.51 21.19 0.56
N GLY A 216 -0.92 20.96 1.82
CA GLY A 216 -2.25 20.46 2.18
C GLY A 216 -2.52 19.03 1.69
N VAL A 217 -1.45 18.24 1.49
CA VAL A 217 -1.57 16.87 0.98
C VAL A 217 -2.19 15.94 2.02
N GLU A 218 -1.81 16.08 3.30
CA GLU A 218 -2.33 15.25 4.39
C GLU A 218 -3.82 15.48 4.62
N ARG A 219 -4.23 16.77 4.57
CA ARG A 219 -5.59 17.23 4.89
C ARG A 219 -6.58 17.12 3.73
N ARG A 220 -6.13 16.63 2.58
CA ARG A 220 -6.98 16.55 1.39
C ARG A 220 -8.00 15.42 1.52
N VAL A 221 -9.26 15.78 1.76
CA VAL A 221 -10.42 14.90 1.63
C VAL A 221 -11.16 15.30 0.35
N PRO A 222 -11.26 14.42 -0.68
CA PRO A 222 -11.97 14.76 -1.93
C PRO A 222 -13.42 15.12 -1.66
N LYS A 223 -13.99 16.02 -2.47
CA LYS A 223 -15.42 16.32 -2.42
C LYS A 223 -16.23 15.19 -3.05
N ALA A 224 -17.50 15.05 -2.67
CA ALA A 224 -18.34 13.99 -3.19
C ALA A 224 -18.52 14.05 -4.72
N ASP A 225 -18.58 15.25 -5.26
CA ASP A 225 -18.71 15.52 -6.69
C ASP A 225 -17.40 15.25 -7.49
N GLU A 226 -16.27 15.20 -6.82
CA GLU A 226 -14.96 14.85 -7.41
C GLU A 226 -14.73 13.32 -7.45
N ILE A 227 -15.54 12.51 -6.74
CA ILE A 227 -15.33 11.07 -6.57
C ILE A 227 -16.13 10.29 -7.62
N GLU A 228 -15.43 9.52 -8.44
CA GLU A 228 -16.01 8.52 -9.34
C GLU A 228 -16.30 7.21 -8.58
N SER A 229 -15.31 6.76 -7.80
CA SER A 229 -15.46 5.58 -6.93
C SER A 229 -14.53 5.69 -5.72
N VAL A 230 -14.89 5.00 -4.63
CA VAL A 230 -14.04 4.86 -3.46
C VAL A 230 -14.05 3.43 -2.98
N THR A 231 -12.85 2.84 -2.85
CA THR A 231 -12.65 1.53 -2.21
C THR A 231 -12.26 1.76 -0.76
N ALA A 232 -13.01 1.14 0.14
CA ALA A 232 -12.73 1.17 1.57
C ALA A 232 -12.40 -0.24 2.08
N GLN A 233 -11.42 -0.33 2.97
CA GLN A 233 -11.09 -1.54 3.70
C GLN A 233 -10.87 -1.17 5.15
N CYS A 234 -11.50 -1.89 6.06
CA CYS A 234 -11.45 -1.61 7.48
C CYS A 234 -11.36 -2.92 8.26
N ARG A 235 -10.32 -3.11 9.08
CA ARG A 235 -10.07 -4.32 9.87
C ARG A 235 -10.11 -5.58 8.99
N ASN A 236 -10.99 -6.54 9.31
CA ASN A 236 -11.17 -7.83 8.62
C ASN A 236 -12.24 -7.77 7.52
N ILE A 237 -12.77 -6.56 7.23
CA ILE A 237 -13.75 -6.39 6.15
C ILE A 237 -13.02 -6.47 4.82
N GLN A 238 -13.55 -7.25 3.89
CA GLN A 238 -13.04 -7.29 2.53
C GLN A 238 -13.13 -5.89 1.89
N PRO A 239 -12.18 -5.53 1.02
CA PRO A 239 -12.25 -4.25 0.32
C PRO A 239 -13.52 -4.17 -0.51
N PHE A 240 -14.34 -3.17 -0.29
CA PHE A 240 -15.53 -2.92 -1.10
C PHE A 240 -15.46 -1.55 -1.77
N THR A 241 -16.11 -1.42 -2.91
CA THR A 241 -16.05 -0.22 -3.74
C THR A 241 -17.44 0.40 -3.88
N ALA A 242 -17.58 1.63 -3.38
CA ALA A 242 -18.76 2.47 -3.60
C ALA A 242 -18.54 3.34 -4.84
N THR A 243 -19.53 3.36 -5.72
CA THR A 243 -19.53 4.17 -6.94
C THR A 243 -20.29 5.49 -6.73
N SER A 244 -20.24 6.39 -7.69
CA SER A 244 -20.91 7.69 -7.63
C SER A 244 -22.42 7.62 -7.37
N GLY A 245 -23.06 6.46 -7.62
CA GLY A 245 -24.46 6.19 -7.27
C GLY A 245 -24.70 5.97 -5.77
N ASP A 246 -23.67 5.53 -5.03
CA ASP A 246 -23.75 5.16 -3.61
C ASP A 246 -23.43 6.34 -2.70
N THR A 247 -24.14 7.45 -2.86
CA THR A 247 -23.81 8.73 -2.19
C THR A 247 -23.77 8.60 -0.68
N GLU A 248 -24.62 7.79 -0.06
CA GLU A 248 -24.64 7.57 1.38
C GLU A 248 -23.35 6.91 1.87
N THR A 249 -22.91 5.87 1.18
CA THR A 249 -21.67 5.15 1.50
C THR A 249 -20.43 6.04 1.29
N ILE A 250 -20.39 6.80 0.20
CA ILE A 250 -19.32 7.77 -0.07
C ILE A 250 -19.22 8.81 1.05
N GLU A 251 -20.34 9.40 1.47
CA GLU A 251 -20.34 10.40 2.55
C GLU A 251 -19.94 9.78 3.90
N ALA A 252 -20.32 8.54 4.19
CA ALA A 252 -19.88 7.83 5.38
C ALA A 252 -18.37 7.58 5.38
N ILE A 253 -17.80 7.14 4.24
CA ILE A 253 -16.35 6.95 4.08
C ILE A 253 -15.60 8.29 4.23
N ARG A 254 -16.12 9.37 3.65
CA ARG A 254 -15.54 10.72 3.81
C ARG A 254 -15.60 11.20 5.25
N ALA A 255 -16.67 10.86 5.98
CA ALA A 255 -16.78 11.17 7.42
C ALA A 255 -15.69 10.44 8.24
N ILE A 256 -15.39 9.16 7.91
CA ILE A 256 -14.28 8.42 8.52
C ILE A 256 -12.97 9.16 8.25
N HIS A 257 -12.69 9.52 7.00
CA HIS A 257 -11.45 10.22 6.65
C HIS A 257 -11.28 11.53 7.41
N ARG A 258 -12.36 12.34 7.54
CA ARG A 258 -12.33 13.57 8.34
C ARG A 258 -12.09 13.29 9.82
N ALA A 259 -12.79 12.32 10.39
CA ALA A 259 -12.63 11.97 11.82
C ALA A 259 -11.21 11.49 12.15
N ILE A 260 -10.54 10.77 11.23
CA ILE A 260 -9.15 10.36 11.37
C ILE A 260 -8.23 11.60 11.40
N LEU A 261 -8.45 12.55 10.51
CA LEU A 261 -7.62 13.77 10.44
C LEU A 261 -7.83 14.66 11.66
N GLU A 262 -9.07 14.81 12.14
CA GLU A 262 -9.40 15.54 13.37
C GLU A 262 -8.72 14.89 14.58
N GLN A 263 -8.82 13.57 14.73
CA GLN A 263 -8.14 12.83 15.79
C GLN A 263 -6.62 13.01 15.76
N ALA A 264 -6.03 13.06 14.57
CA ALA A 264 -4.59 13.28 14.39
C ALA A 264 -4.17 14.72 14.76
N GLU A 265 -5.02 15.72 14.55
CA GLU A 265 -4.77 17.11 14.96
C GLU A 265 -4.80 17.29 16.48
N ASP A 266 -5.72 16.60 17.15
CA ASP A 266 -5.88 16.66 18.62
C ASP A 266 -4.74 15.97 19.37
N GLY A 267 -3.81 15.29 18.65
CA GLY A 267 -2.66 14.61 19.25
C GLY A 267 -3.03 13.31 19.98
N ASP A 268 -4.25 12.83 19.83
CA ASP A 268 -4.76 11.61 20.46
C ASP A 268 -4.36 10.32 19.68
N VAL A 269 -3.37 10.43 18.83
CA VAL A 269 -2.77 9.30 18.12
C VAL A 269 -1.56 8.84 18.91
N ASP A 270 -1.78 7.90 19.81
CA ASP A 270 -0.67 7.18 20.44
C ASP A 270 -0.09 6.20 19.42
N LEU A 271 0.98 6.63 18.74
CA LEU A 271 1.68 5.86 17.71
C LEU A 271 2.56 4.75 18.30
N ASP A 272 2.44 4.52 19.62
CA ASP A 272 3.36 3.70 20.38
C ASP A 272 3.12 2.20 20.24
N GLY A 273 2.11 1.76 19.47
CA GLY A 273 1.81 0.32 19.34
C GLY A 273 1.55 -0.34 20.69
N THR A 274 1.19 0.44 21.72
CA THR A 274 0.85 -0.08 23.03
C THR A 274 -0.42 -0.91 22.93
N PRO A 275 -0.39 -2.19 23.33
CA PRO A 275 -1.57 -3.00 23.34
C PRO A 275 -2.54 -2.46 24.39
N LEU A 276 -3.79 -2.41 24.03
CA LEU A 276 -4.93 -2.19 24.94
C LEU A 276 -5.11 -0.74 25.41
N ILE A 277 -5.73 0.04 24.54
CA ILE A 277 -6.49 1.19 24.99
C ILE A 277 -7.69 0.63 25.79
N GLU A 278 -7.88 1.07 27.05
CA GLU A 278 -9.12 0.75 27.76
C GLU A 278 -10.31 1.17 26.87
N ASP A 279 -11.20 0.25 26.56
CA ASP A 279 -12.37 0.42 25.68
C ASP A 279 -12.10 0.77 24.21
N GLY A 280 -10.98 0.31 23.62
CA GLY A 280 -10.67 0.55 22.21
C GLY A 280 -9.73 -0.47 21.57
N GLN A 281 -9.61 -0.40 20.26
CA GLN A 281 -8.70 -1.22 19.46
C GLN A 281 -8.01 -0.37 18.40
N TYR A 282 -6.78 -0.76 18.01
CA TYR A 282 -6.16 -0.25 16.80
C TYR A 282 -6.79 -0.91 15.59
N ILE A 283 -7.26 -0.08 14.66
CA ILE A 283 -7.91 -0.52 13.44
C ILE A 283 -7.13 0.02 12.25
N TRP A 284 -6.79 -0.89 11.34
CA TRP A 284 -6.22 -0.50 10.06
C TRP A 284 -7.34 -0.17 9.07
N ILE A 285 -7.25 1.03 8.49
CA ILE A 285 -8.22 1.58 7.55
C ILE A 285 -7.49 2.00 6.29
N ARG A 286 -7.92 1.50 5.14
CA ARG A 286 -7.43 1.89 3.82
C ARG A 286 -8.55 2.49 3.00
N LEU A 287 -8.28 3.65 2.42
CA LEU A 287 -9.21 4.38 1.58
C LEU A 287 -8.52 4.68 0.25
N LYS A 288 -9.12 4.24 -0.85
CA LYS A 288 -8.64 4.52 -2.20
C LYS A 288 -9.74 5.23 -2.98
N TYR A 289 -9.55 6.52 -3.22
CA TYR A 289 -10.45 7.34 -4.05
C TYR A 289 -9.97 7.32 -5.49
N THR A 290 -10.86 7.06 -6.43
CA THR A 290 -10.68 7.32 -7.86
C THR A 290 -11.48 8.57 -8.18
N LEU A 291 -10.82 9.60 -8.70
CA LEU A 291 -11.44 10.88 -8.97
C LEU A 291 -11.93 10.94 -10.43
N THR A 292 -12.89 11.82 -10.68
CA THR A 292 -13.48 12.02 -12.02
C THR A 292 -12.49 12.48 -13.10
N ASP A 293 -11.32 13.00 -12.69
CA ASP A 293 -10.21 13.34 -13.59
C ASP A 293 -9.27 12.14 -13.88
N GLY A 294 -9.60 10.94 -13.37
CA GLY A 294 -8.81 9.73 -13.50
C GLY A 294 -7.63 9.62 -12.53
N SER A 295 -7.42 10.63 -11.67
CA SER A 295 -6.39 10.55 -10.64
C SER A 295 -6.84 9.70 -9.45
N THR A 296 -5.87 9.11 -8.73
CA THR A 296 -6.15 8.30 -7.55
C THR A 296 -5.55 8.94 -6.30
N LEU A 297 -6.28 8.83 -5.18
CA LEU A 297 -5.80 9.25 -3.86
C LEU A 297 -5.94 8.06 -2.90
N GLU A 298 -4.83 7.50 -2.49
CA GLU A 298 -4.80 6.37 -1.56
C GLU A 298 -4.31 6.81 -0.18
N ARG A 299 -5.00 6.34 0.86
CA ARG A 299 -4.69 6.61 2.27
C ARG A 299 -4.79 5.33 3.08
N GLY A 300 -3.85 5.14 4.00
CA GLY A 300 -3.85 4.03 4.94
C GLY A 300 -3.50 4.52 6.34
N TYR A 301 -4.31 4.14 7.30
CA TYR A 301 -4.20 4.58 8.67
C TYR A 301 -4.27 3.40 9.62
N ASN A 302 -3.41 3.40 10.63
CA ASN A 302 -3.56 2.52 11.78
C ASN A 302 -3.91 3.42 12.97
N VAL A 303 -5.19 3.43 13.35
CA VAL A 303 -5.71 4.40 14.31
C VAL A 303 -6.38 3.73 15.49
N PRO A 304 -6.24 4.30 16.71
CA PRO A 304 -6.98 3.85 17.88
C PRO A 304 -8.44 4.27 17.76
N VAL A 305 -9.34 3.29 17.74
CA VAL A 305 -10.78 3.50 17.75
C VAL A 305 -11.29 3.21 19.15
N ARG A 306 -11.85 4.23 19.82
CA ARG A 306 -12.44 4.12 21.16
C ARG A 306 -13.96 4.22 21.05
N ARG A 307 -14.69 3.47 21.89
CA ARG A 307 -16.14 3.62 22.02
C ARG A 307 -16.48 5.09 22.30
N ALA A 308 -17.56 5.58 21.72
CA ALA A 308 -18.00 6.98 21.80
C ALA A 308 -17.09 8.03 21.12
N SER A 309 -16.02 7.65 20.40
CA SER A 309 -15.28 8.60 19.55
C SER A 309 -16.05 8.96 18.27
N ALA A 310 -15.73 10.11 17.69
CA ALA A 310 -16.28 10.52 16.39
C ALA A 310 -15.94 9.50 15.30
N LEU A 311 -14.71 8.96 15.34
CA LEU A 311 -14.25 7.94 14.41
C LEU A 311 -15.05 6.63 14.54
N TYR A 312 -15.28 6.15 15.78
CA TYR A 312 -16.13 4.99 16.04
C TYR A 312 -17.54 5.16 15.45
N THR A 313 -18.14 6.31 15.69
CA THR A 313 -19.48 6.64 15.16
C THR A 313 -19.48 6.67 13.62
N ALA A 314 -18.44 7.24 13.00
CA ALA A 314 -18.32 7.30 11.55
C ALA A 314 -18.14 5.91 10.92
N ILE A 315 -17.32 5.04 11.53
CA ILE A 315 -17.10 3.67 11.05
C ILE A 315 -18.41 2.87 11.15
N ASN A 316 -19.08 2.89 12.28
CA ASN A 316 -20.34 2.15 12.47
C ASN A 316 -21.46 2.66 11.54
N ARG A 317 -21.47 3.97 11.24
CA ARG A 317 -22.36 4.51 10.22
C ARG A 317 -22.05 3.94 8.84
N MET A 318 -20.78 3.85 8.45
CA MET A 318 -20.37 3.24 7.17
C MET A 318 -20.79 1.76 7.14
N MET A 319 -20.50 1.00 8.20
CA MET A 319 -20.86 -0.42 8.29
C MET A 319 -22.39 -0.65 8.28
N SER A 320 -23.17 0.37 8.62
CA SER A 320 -24.63 0.32 8.56
C SER A 320 -25.21 0.62 7.20
N THR A 321 -24.40 1.04 6.22
CA THR A 321 -24.88 1.26 4.85
C THR A 321 -25.22 -0.07 4.15
N PRO A 322 -26.18 -0.11 3.24
CA PRO A 322 -26.59 -1.35 2.57
C PRO A 322 -25.43 -2.06 1.86
N LEU A 323 -24.59 -1.31 1.14
CA LEU A 323 -23.43 -1.84 0.45
C LEU A 323 -22.43 -2.48 1.42
N ALA A 324 -22.04 -1.77 2.50
CA ALA A 324 -21.08 -2.29 3.45
C ALA A 324 -21.63 -3.52 4.20
N ARG A 325 -22.91 -3.55 4.55
CA ARG A 325 -23.53 -4.74 5.17
C ARG A 325 -23.50 -5.95 4.25
N GLN A 326 -23.75 -5.76 2.96
CA GLN A 326 -23.67 -6.85 1.99
C GLN A 326 -22.25 -7.41 1.92
N GLU A 327 -21.24 -6.56 1.78
CA GLU A 327 -19.84 -6.98 1.67
C GLU A 327 -19.26 -7.56 2.97
N LEU A 328 -19.81 -7.17 4.13
CA LEU A 328 -19.45 -7.77 5.41
C LEU A 328 -19.79 -9.25 5.48
N VAL A 329 -20.88 -9.63 4.86
CA VAL A 329 -21.49 -10.95 4.99
C VAL A 329 -21.24 -11.80 3.77
N ILE A 330 -21.38 -11.22 2.57
CA ILE A 330 -21.27 -11.89 1.27
C ILE A 330 -20.03 -11.34 0.58
N SER A 331 -18.91 -12.02 0.70
CA SER A 331 -17.67 -11.60 0.04
C SER A 331 -17.43 -12.42 -1.23
N GLY A 332 -17.08 -11.73 -2.33
CA GLY A 332 -16.81 -12.36 -3.63
C GLY A 332 -17.57 -11.71 -4.77
N THR A 333 -17.51 -12.32 -5.95
CA THR A 333 -18.13 -11.83 -7.19
C THR A 333 -19.53 -12.44 -7.37
N ALA A 334 -20.43 -12.22 -6.38
CA ALA A 334 -21.80 -12.75 -6.53
C ALA A 334 -22.56 -12.01 -7.65
N ASP A 335 -23.05 -12.75 -8.62
CA ASP A 335 -23.97 -12.23 -9.64
C ASP A 335 -25.41 -12.43 -9.17
N ALA A 336 -26.11 -11.33 -8.90
CA ALA A 336 -27.49 -11.35 -8.42
C ALA A 336 -28.47 -11.99 -9.39
N ASP A 337 -28.12 -12.07 -10.68
CA ASP A 337 -29.00 -12.56 -11.76
C ASP A 337 -28.81 -14.06 -12.04
N SER A 338 -27.73 -14.70 -11.52
CA SER A 338 -27.49 -16.13 -11.73
C SER A 338 -27.65 -16.96 -10.45
N ALA A 339 -28.40 -18.08 -10.58
CA ALA A 339 -28.65 -18.98 -9.44
C ALA A 339 -27.35 -19.75 -9.04
N PRO A 340 -27.13 -20.01 -7.72
CA PRO A 340 -26.09 -20.91 -7.28
C PRO A 340 -26.22 -22.32 -7.89
N LEU A 341 -25.10 -22.92 -8.25
CA LEU A 341 -25.02 -24.31 -8.72
C LEU A 341 -24.73 -25.30 -7.58
N GLY A 342 -24.20 -24.82 -6.46
CA GLY A 342 -23.85 -25.61 -5.31
C GLY A 342 -23.03 -24.81 -4.32
N GLY A 343 -22.37 -25.52 -3.42
CA GLY A 343 -21.50 -24.91 -2.42
C GLY A 343 -20.95 -25.95 -1.46
N SER A 344 -20.28 -25.46 -0.41
CA SER A 344 -19.82 -26.31 0.68
C SER A 344 -19.82 -25.56 2.02
N ILE A 345 -20.04 -26.30 3.08
CA ILE A 345 -19.79 -25.85 4.45
C ILE A 345 -18.50 -26.55 4.89
N TYR A 346 -17.48 -25.79 5.22
CA TYR A 346 -16.18 -26.27 5.66
C TYR A 346 -15.96 -25.92 7.12
N SER A 347 -15.61 -26.94 7.92
CA SER A 347 -15.17 -26.73 9.31
C SER A 347 -13.65 -26.55 9.35
N VAL A 348 -13.21 -25.37 9.77
CA VAL A 348 -11.78 -25.02 9.89
C VAL A 348 -11.11 -25.87 10.97
N ASP A 349 -11.82 -26.19 12.06
CA ASP A 349 -11.26 -26.91 13.22
C ASP A 349 -11.10 -28.41 12.96
N THR A 350 -12.08 -29.04 12.29
CA THR A 350 -12.07 -30.50 12.04
C THR A 350 -11.60 -30.86 10.65
N GLY A 351 -11.62 -29.94 9.70
CA GLY A 351 -11.34 -30.19 8.29
C GLY A 351 -12.49 -30.89 7.55
N ASP A 352 -13.64 -31.04 8.19
CA ASP A 352 -14.79 -31.68 7.57
C ASP A 352 -15.43 -30.77 6.54
N VAL A 353 -15.84 -31.35 5.41
CA VAL A 353 -16.52 -30.65 4.32
C VAL A 353 -17.87 -31.29 4.06
N ARG A 354 -18.93 -30.48 4.13
CA ARG A 354 -20.26 -30.87 3.68
C ARG A 354 -20.58 -30.15 2.37
N ASN A 355 -20.78 -30.89 1.30
CA ASN A 355 -21.24 -30.35 0.03
C ASN A 355 -22.72 -29.97 0.10
N LEU A 356 -23.06 -28.82 -0.47
CA LEU A 356 -24.40 -28.30 -0.59
C LEU A 356 -24.96 -28.57 -1.99
N THR A 357 -26.19 -28.99 -2.05
CA THR A 357 -26.94 -29.04 -3.33
C THR A 357 -27.22 -27.62 -3.80
N ALA A 358 -27.54 -27.46 -5.09
CA ALA A 358 -27.93 -26.16 -5.66
C ALA A 358 -29.13 -25.53 -4.92
N VAL A 359 -30.08 -26.34 -4.44
CA VAL A 359 -31.24 -25.87 -3.69
C VAL A 359 -30.81 -25.35 -2.30
N GLU A 360 -29.97 -26.09 -1.57
CA GLU A 360 -29.47 -25.67 -0.25
C GLU A 360 -28.61 -24.41 -0.36
N ALA A 361 -27.72 -24.34 -1.34
CA ALA A 361 -26.90 -23.14 -1.63
C ALA A 361 -27.78 -21.92 -1.95
N GLN A 362 -28.81 -22.10 -2.77
CA GLN A 362 -29.80 -21.07 -3.07
C GLN A 362 -30.54 -20.59 -1.81
N MET A 363 -30.96 -21.51 -0.95
CA MET A 363 -31.64 -21.18 0.31
C MET A 363 -30.73 -20.35 1.24
N LEU A 364 -29.48 -20.77 1.39
CA LEU A 364 -28.50 -20.04 2.21
C LEU A 364 -28.20 -18.65 1.65
N TYR A 365 -27.99 -18.53 0.35
CA TYR A 365 -27.73 -17.25 -0.30
C TYR A 365 -28.90 -16.28 -0.13
N GLN A 366 -30.13 -16.76 -0.34
CA GLN A 366 -31.35 -15.96 -0.14
C GLN A 366 -31.55 -15.56 1.33
N ALA A 367 -31.29 -16.47 2.27
CA ALA A 367 -31.36 -16.18 3.69
C ALA A 367 -30.36 -15.09 4.06
N ALA A 368 -29.11 -15.19 3.58
CA ALA A 368 -28.08 -14.19 3.82
C ALA A 368 -28.47 -12.82 3.28
N GLN A 369 -29.02 -12.75 2.07
CA GLN A 369 -29.53 -11.50 1.50
C GLN A 369 -30.68 -10.91 2.31
N GLN A 370 -31.59 -11.74 2.81
CA GLN A 370 -32.71 -11.30 3.65
C GLN A 370 -32.23 -10.78 5.00
N ASP A 371 -31.26 -11.48 5.65
CA ASP A 371 -30.68 -11.07 6.92
C ASP A 371 -29.95 -9.73 6.78
N VAL A 372 -29.20 -9.53 5.67
CA VAL A 372 -28.59 -8.24 5.32
C VAL A 372 -29.65 -7.14 5.19
N ALA A 373 -30.72 -7.41 4.44
CA ALA A 373 -31.81 -6.43 4.22
C ALA A 373 -32.55 -6.09 5.52
N GLN A 374 -32.68 -7.07 6.44
CA GLN A 374 -33.32 -6.88 7.75
C GLN A 374 -32.38 -6.28 8.81
N GLY A 375 -31.10 -6.10 8.46
CA GLY A 375 -30.10 -5.53 9.38
C GLY A 375 -29.62 -6.50 10.47
N ARG A 376 -29.78 -7.82 10.26
CA ARG A 376 -29.26 -8.87 11.17
C ARG A 376 -27.77 -9.12 10.96
N VAL A 377 -27.02 -8.02 10.87
CA VAL A 377 -25.57 -8.02 10.64
C VAL A 377 -24.93 -7.19 11.75
N ILE A 378 -23.83 -7.69 12.27
CA ILE A 378 -23.04 -6.98 13.29
C ILE A 378 -22.41 -5.76 12.63
N SER A 379 -22.82 -4.57 13.07
CA SER A 379 -22.33 -3.29 12.55
C SER A 379 -21.44 -2.54 13.56
N ASP A 380 -21.11 -3.15 14.70
CA ASP A 380 -20.19 -2.56 15.69
C ASP A 380 -18.77 -3.06 15.41
N ILE A 381 -17.90 -2.15 14.96
CA ILE A 381 -16.49 -2.44 14.62
C ILE A 381 -15.67 -2.91 15.84
N LEU A 382 -16.10 -2.58 17.05
CA LEU A 382 -15.47 -3.02 18.31
C LEU A 382 -16.17 -4.22 18.95
N SER A 383 -17.21 -4.77 18.31
CA SER A 383 -17.78 -6.03 18.77
C SER A 383 -16.74 -7.13 18.60
N ASP A 384 -16.68 -7.99 19.61
CA ASP A 384 -15.96 -9.24 19.46
C ASP A 384 -16.85 -10.16 18.60
N THR A 385 -16.60 -10.13 17.28
CA THR A 385 -17.21 -11.11 16.39
C THR A 385 -16.57 -12.44 16.76
N GLY A 386 -17.34 -13.32 17.39
CA GLY A 386 -16.87 -14.64 17.74
C GLY A 386 -16.24 -15.31 16.51
N TYR A 387 -15.19 -16.08 16.71
CA TYR A 387 -14.63 -16.91 15.63
C TYR A 387 -15.64 -18.00 15.29
N SER A 388 -16.16 -18.00 14.07
CA SER A 388 -16.90 -19.16 13.56
C SER A 388 -15.91 -20.18 12.99
N PRO A 389 -15.91 -21.40 13.49
CA PRO A 389 -15.11 -22.45 12.89
C PRO A 389 -15.65 -22.91 11.53
N LEU A 390 -16.76 -22.33 11.07
CA LEU A 390 -17.43 -22.73 9.84
C LEU A 390 -17.27 -21.64 8.77
N GLN A 391 -16.91 -22.07 7.58
CA GLN A 391 -16.90 -21.27 6.36
C GLN A 391 -17.93 -21.85 5.39
N VAL A 392 -18.70 -20.99 4.74
CA VAL A 392 -19.68 -21.38 3.72
C VAL A 392 -19.29 -20.78 2.38
N ASP A 393 -18.94 -21.65 1.44
CA ASP A 393 -18.63 -21.28 0.08
C ASP A 393 -19.84 -21.59 -0.82
N ILE A 394 -20.23 -20.63 -1.67
CA ILE A 394 -21.33 -20.78 -2.64
C ILE A 394 -20.78 -20.53 -4.02
N THR A 395 -21.01 -21.46 -4.94
CA THR A 395 -20.50 -21.45 -6.30
C THR A 395 -21.63 -21.28 -7.29
N GLY A 396 -21.53 -20.31 -8.19
CA GLY A 396 -22.39 -20.12 -9.35
C GLY A 396 -21.74 -20.58 -10.65
N ASN A 397 -22.29 -20.19 -11.79
CA ASN A 397 -21.74 -20.58 -13.09
C ASN A 397 -20.42 -19.87 -13.41
N ASP A 398 -20.37 -18.56 -13.16
CA ASP A 398 -19.19 -17.71 -13.42
C ASP A 398 -18.86 -16.84 -12.18
N TRP A 399 -19.31 -17.24 -11.00
CA TRP A 399 -19.11 -16.51 -9.76
C TRP A 399 -19.02 -17.41 -8.54
N ASP A 400 -18.28 -16.99 -7.55
CA ASP A 400 -18.13 -17.63 -6.25
C ASP A 400 -18.26 -16.58 -5.15
N CYS A 401 -18.90 -16.93 -4.04
CA CYS A 401 -18.92 -16.10 -2.86
C CYS A 401 -18.73 -16.90 -1.58
N VAL A 402 -18.25 -16.22 -0.56
CA VAL A 402 -18.07 -16.76 0.80
C VAL A 402 -19.02 -16.03 1.72
N LEU A 403 -19.78 -16.78 2.53
CA LEU A 403 -20.59 -16.21 3.59
C LEU A 403 -19.77 -16.13 4.89
N ASN A 404 -19.56 -14.94 5.38
CA ASN A 404 -18.83 -14.67 6.63
C ASN A 404 -19.79 -14.79 7.83
N LEU A 405 -19.89 -15.98 8.40
CA LEU A 405 -20.84 -16.30 9.47
C LEU A 405 -20.61 -15.49 10.74
N ASP A 406 -19.39 -15.08 11.00
CA ASP A 406 -19.01 -14.26 12.17
C ASP A 406 -19.68 -12.87 12.21
N ASN A 407 -20.15 -12.41 11.07
CA ASN A 407 -20.74 -11.09 10.93
C ASN A 407 -22.27 -11.07 11.02
N PHE A 408 -22.90 -12.23 11.24
CA PHE A 408 -24.33 -12.31 11.51
C PHE A 408 -24.64 -12.15 13.01
N THR A 409 -25.79 -11.57 13.28
CA THR A 409 -26.34 -11.59 14.66
C THR A 409 -26.89 -12.98 15.00
N ASP A 410 -26.95 -13.31 16.28
CA ASP A 410 -27.39 -14.65 16.76
C ASP A 410 -28.80 -15.05 16.30
N ASP A 411 -29.65 -14.06 15.97
CA ASP A 411 -31.01 -14.25 15.46
C ASP A 411 -31.10 -14.32 13.94
N ALA A 412 -29.97 -14.40 13.24
CA ALA A 412 -29.93 -14.50 11.79
C ALA A 412 -30.46 -15.87 11.29
N HIS A 413 -31.34 -15.83 10.31
CA HIS A 413 -31.90 -17.04 9.71
C HIS A 413 -30.85 -17.91 8.98
N THR A 414 -29.82 -17.26 8.44
CA THR A 414 -28.69 -17.94 7.80
C THR A 414 -27.99 -18.90 8.77
N LEU A 415 -27.74 -18.49 10.00
CA LEU A 415 -27.09 -19.35 11.03
C LEU A 415 -27.99 -20.53 11.40
N GLU A 416 -29.29 -20.33 11.50
CA GLU A 416 -30.25 -21.41 11.73
C GLU A 416 -30.21 -22.45 10.61
N LEU A 417 -30.18 -22.02 9.35
CA LEU A 417 -30.09 -22.92 8.19
C LEU A 417 -28.77 -23.69 8.15
N VAL A 418 -27.64 -23.04 8.41
CA VAL A 418 -26.34 -23.71 8.46
C VAL A 418 -26.37 -24.82 9.52
N ASN A 419 -26.84 -24.53 10.73
CA ASN A 419 -26.95 -25.52 11.80
C ASN A 419 -27.91 -26.68 11.45
N ARG A 420 -29.03 -26.38 10.79
CA ARG A 420 -29.95 -27.39 10.29
C ARG A 420 -29.31 -28.32 9.26
N PHE A 421 -28.56 -27.76 8.32
CA PHE A 421 -27.88 -28.55 7.31
C PHE A 421 -26.78 -29.43 7.89
N LEU A 422 -26.04 -28.95 8.90
CA LEU A 422 -25.06 -29.76 9.59
C LEU A 422 -25.67 -30.87 10.40
N SER A 423 -26.80 -30.65 11.10
CA SER A 423 -27.48 -31.67 11.92
C SER A 423 -28.28 -32.69 11.12
N GLY A 424 -28.73 -32.33 9.91
CA GLY A 424 -29.50 -33.21 9.04
C GLY A 424 -28.66 -34.19 8.21
N GLY A 425 -27.32 -34.08 8.25
CA GLY A 425 -26.40 -34.99 7.55
C GLY A 425 -26.12 -36.31 8.23
N ASP A 426 -26.45 -36.48 9.51
CA ASP A 426 -26.16 -37.71 10.28
C ASP A 426 -27.19 -38.84 10.06
N GLY A 427 -28.14 -38.64 9.16
CA GLY A 427 -29.27 -39.58 8.95
C GLY A 427 -29.20 -40.50 7.73
N GLU A 428 -28.29 -40.29 6.76
CA GLU A 428 -28.27 -41.05 5.50
C GLU A 428 -26.95 -41.76 5.15
N SER A 429 -26.11 -42.06 6.11
CA SER A 429 -24.94 -42.94 5.88
C SER A 429 -25.13 -44.29 6.54
N GLY A 430 -26.22 -45.01 6.22
CA GLY A 430 -26.49 -46.33 6.74
C GLY A 430 -27.60 -47.05 5.99
N GLU A 431 -27.32 -47.46 4.72
CA GLU A 431 -27.81 -48.72 4.15
C GLU A 431 -27.06 -49.03 2.85
#